data_4101b211c011a0131fe1503e58e3c645
#
_entry.id   4101b211c011a0131fe1503e58e3c645
#
_cell.length_a   1.000
_cell.length_b   1.000
_cell.length_c   1.000
_cell.angle_alpha   90.00
_cell.angle_beta   90.00
_cell.angle_gamma   90.00
#
_symmetry.space_group_name_H-M   'P 1'
#
loop_
_entity.id
_entity.type
_entity.pdbx_description
1 polymer ?
#
loop_
_entity_poly.entity_id
_entity_poly.type
_entity_poly.pdbx_seq_one_letter_code
_entity_poly.pdbx_strand_id
1 'polypeptide(L)'
;MTITQLYYVLAVAEHKNFTLAAEKCFVTQPTLSMQIQKLEDELAVLIFDRSKKPIILTEIGEKIVNQAKNIVNEAGRIKDIVDQQKGYIGGEFKVGIIPTVMPTLLPMFLNNFIKKYPKVNLIIEEQTTEDIIKKLKNGHLDCAIAATPLEEENLKEIVLYYEPFVAYVPSNHPSMDKKEIEISDLDLDKILLLQDGHCFRNGILNLCKNNKFITDSHFQLESGSFETIIKLADEGLGTTLLPYLHTLDLNEKSKTKLKSFKDPKPAREVSLIYPKNELKIHIINALR
;
A
#
# COMPACT_ATOMS: atom_id res chain seq x y z
N MET A 1 -4.12 -17.49 -29.11
CA MET A 1 -3.94 -16.36 -28.19
C MET A 1 -2.53 -15.78 -28.32
N THR A 2 -2.38 -14.43 -28.37
CA THR A 2 -1.10 -13.72 -28.48
C THR A 2 -1.01 -12.62 -27.41
N ILE A 3 0.21 -12.20 -27.05
CA ILE A 3 0.45 -11.09 -26.11
C ILE A 3 -0.18 -9.81 -26.65
N THR A 4 -0.13 -9.55 -27.96
CA THR A 4 -0.75 -8.38 -28.58
C THR A 4 -2.28 -8.33 -28.37
N GLN A 5 -2.94 -9.49 -28.48
CA GLN A 5 -4.38 -9.57 -28.20
C GLN A 5 -4.68 -9.26 -26.72
N LEU A 6 -3.83 -9.72 -25.81
CA LEU A 6 -3.97 -9.40 -24.38
C LEU A 6 -3.78 -7.90 -24.13
N TYR A 7 -2.81 -7.24 -24.77
CA TYR A 7 -2.66 -5.77 -24.70
C TYR A 7 -3.93 -5.06 -25.16
N TYR A 8 -4.55 -5.49 -26.26
CA TYR A 8 -5.79 -4.89 -26.76
C TYR A 8 -6.95 -5.07 -25.78
N VAL A 9 -7.08 -6.25 -25.17
CA VAL A 9 -8.09 -6.52 -24.13
C VAL A 9 -7.88 -5.58 -22.94
N LEU A 10 -6.65 -5.41 -22.46
CA LEU A 10 -6.34 -4.52 -21.35
C LEU A 10 -6.65 -3.06 -21.68
N ALA A 11 -6.33 -2.59 -22.88
CA ALA A 11 -6.62 -1.23 -23.32
C ALA A 11 -8.13 -0.96 -23.36
N VAL A 12 -8.95 -1.91 -23.86
CA VAL A 12 -10.41 -1.75 -23.87
C VAL A 12 -11.00 -1.80 -22.46
N ALA A 13 -10.47 -2.65 -21.58
CA ALA A 13 -10.91 -2.74 -20.19
C ALA A 13 -10.64 -1.44 -19.43
N GLU A 14 -9.49 -0.79 -19.67
CA GLU A 14 -9.11 0.49 -19.07
C GLU A 14 -9.97 1.65 -19.55
N HIS A 15 -10.08 1.79 -20.89
CA HIS A 15 -10.74 2.95 -21.50
C HIS A 15 -12.26 2.77 -21.69
N LYS A 16 -12.79 1.56 -21.53
CA LYS A 16 -14.21 1.21 -21.73
C LYS A 16 -14.77 1.69 -23.07
N ASN A 17 -13.88 1.82 -24.08
CA ASN A 17 -14.17 2.34 -25.40
C ASN A 17 -13.18 1.78 -26.43
N PHE A 18 -13.69 1.08 -27.47
CA PHE A 18 -12.86 0.46 -28.51
C PHE A 18 -12.09 1.46 -29.37
N THR A 19 -12.70 2.62 -29.67
CA THR A 19 -12.05 3.66 -30.49
C THR A 19 -10.86 4.26 -29.74
N LEU A 20 -11.08 4.69 -28.49
CA LEU A 20 -10.04 5.26 -27.66
C LEU A 20 -8.91 4.23 -27.38
N ALA A 21 -9.27 2.98 -27.11
CA ALA A 21 -8.30 1.91 -26.92
C ALA A 21 -7.44 1.69 -28.17
N ALA A 22 -8.05 1.71 -29.35
CA ALA A 22 -7.32 1.55 -30.62
C ALA A 22 -6.33 2.71 -30.87
N GLU A 23 -6.72 3.94 -30.59
CA GLU A 23 -5.83 5.10 -30.64
C GLU A 23 -4.62 4.93 -29.71
N LYS A 24 -4.86 4.48 -28.48
CA LYS A 24 -3.80 4.21 -27.49
C LYS A 24 -2.88 3.05 -27.89
N CYS A 25 -3.40 2.09 -28.62
CA CYS A 25 -2.62 0.98 -29.14
C CYS A 25 -1.99 1.26 -30.53
N PHE A 26 -2.14 2.47 -31.08
CA PHE A 26 -1.63 2.88 -32.38
C PHE A 26 -2.12 1.97 -33.53
N VAL A 27 -3.37 1.55 -33.49
CA VAL A 27 -4.04 0.73 -34.51
C VAL A 27 -5.41 1.28 -34.87
N THR A 28 -5.99 0.79 -35.96
CA THR A 28 -7.38 1.15 -36.29
C THR A 28 -8.37 0.40 -35.42
N GLN A 29 -9.51 1.02 -35.12
CA GLN A 29 -10.56 0.38 -34.31
C GLN A 29 -11.05 -0.97 -34.89
N PRO A 30 -11.26 -1.14 -36.22
CA PRO A 30 -11.58 -2.43 -36.79
C PRO A 30 -10.53 -3.51 -36.53
N THR A 31 -9.24 -3.15 -36.63
CA THR A 31 -8.12 -4.07 -36.34
C THR A 31 -8.17 -4.56 -34.91
N LEU A 32 -8.28 -3.63 -33.95
CA LEU A 32 -8.34 -3.98 -32.54
C LEU A 32 -9.57 -4.83 -32.21
N SER A 33 -10.74 -4.43 -32.72
CA SER A 33 -12.01 -5.17 -32.50
C SER A 33 -11.95 -6.58 -33.06
N MET A 34 -11.42 -6.77 -34.28
CA MET A 34 -11.25 -8.07 -34.91
C MET A 34 -10.31 -8.98 -34.13
N GLN A 35 -9.20 -8.43 -33.59
CA GLN A 35 -8.24 -9.22 -32.80
C GLN A 35 -8.84 -9.67 -31.46
N ILE A 36 -9.62 -8.82 -30.81
CA ILE A 36 -10.33 -9.20 -29.58
C ILE A 36 -11.39 -10.25 -29.90
N GLN A 37 -12.19 -10.06 -30.96
CA GLN A 37 -13.19 -11.06 -31.37
C GLN A 37 -12.54 -12.42 -31.66
N LYS A 38 -11.42 -12.44 -32.38
CA LYS A 38 -10.67 -13.69 -32.66
C LYS A 38 -10.21 -14.37 -31.36
N LEU A 39 -9.85 -13.61 -30.34
CA LEU A 39 -9.51 -14.16 -29.02
C LEU A 39 -10.76 -14.69 -28.30
N GLU A 40 -11.89 -13.96 -28.34
CA GLU A 40 -13.18 -14.38 -27.78
C GLU A 40 -13.66 -15.68 -28.43
N ASP A 41 -13.52 -15.79 -29.77
CA ASP A 41 -13.88 -16.99 -30.54
C ASP A 41 -12.97 -18.19 -30.16
N GLU A 42 -11.65 -17.95 -30.02
CA GLU A 42 -10.69 -19.00 -29.62
C GLU A 42 -10.97 -19.53 -28.21
N LEU A 43 -11.36 -18.63 -27.29
CA LEU A 43 -11.69 -18.99 -25.90
C LEU A 43 -13.13 -19.46 -25.72
N ALA A 44 -13.97 -19.33 -26.75
CA ALA A 44 -15.42 -19.62 -26.75
C ALA A 44 -16.18 -18.86 -25.64
N VAL A 45 -15.75 -17.62 -25.33
CA VAL A 45 -16.40 -16.74 -24.33
C VAL A 45 -16.37 -15.28 -24.79
N LEU A 46 -17.32 -14.49 -24.33
CA LEU A 46 -17.29 -13.03 -24.50
C LEU A 46 -16.57 -12.39 -23.32
N ILE A 47 -15.57 -11.57 -23.61
CA ILE A 47 -14.81 -10.81 -22.61
C ILE A 47 -15.58 -9.51 -22.30
N PHE A 48 -16.16 -8.89 -23.33
CA PHE A 48 -16.85 -7.62 -23.22
C PHE A 48 -18.35 -7.75 -23.58
N ASP A 49 -19.20 -7.13 -22.76
CA ASP A 49 -20.60 -6.85 -23.15
C ASP A 49 -20.65 -5.55 -23.97
N ARG A 50 -20.74 -5.70 -25.29
CA ARG A 50 -20.75 -4.60 -26.25
C ARG A 50 -22.13 -3.93 -26.37
N SER A 51 -23.18 -4.50 -25.75
CA SER A 51 -24.55 -3.92 -25.74
C SER A 51 -24.65 -2.72 -24.79
N LYS A 52 -23.74 -2.60 -23.85
CA LYS A 52 -23.71 -1.54 -22.84
C LYS A 52 -22.87 -0.34 -23.30
N LYS A 53 -23.26 0.84 -22.83
CA LYS A 53 -22.48 2.09 -23.01
C LYS A 53 -22.39 2.79 -21.65
N PRO A 54 -21.18 2.93 -21.06
CA PRO A 54 -19.89 2.43 -21.56
C PRO A 54 -19.85 0.90 -21.62
N ILE A 55 -18.91 0.36 -22.42
CA ILE A 55 -18.64 -1.08 -22.53
C ILE A 55 -18.20 -1.61 -21.15
N ILE A 56 -18.73 -2.76 -20.76
CA ILE A 56 -18.43 -3.41 -19.50
C ILE A 56 -17.82 -4.79 -19.73
N LEU A 57 -17.09 -5.28 -18.75
CA LEU A 57 -16.60 -6.66 -18.73
C LEU A 57 -17.74 -7.63 -18.37
N THR A 58 -17.70 -8.82 -18.93
CA THR A 58 -18.48 -9.96 -18.44
C THR A 58 -17.83 -10.52 -17.16
N GLU A 59 -18.54 -11.35 -16.41
CA GLU A 59 -17.95 -12.00 -15.22
C GLU A 59 -16.69 -12.80 -15.54
N ILE A 60 -16.70 -13.56 -16.63
CA ILE A 60 -15.51 -14.27 -17.11
C ILE A 60 -14.46 -13.31 -17.67
N GLY A 61 -14.91 -12.20 -18.28
CA GLY A 61 -14.04 -11.14 -18.79
C GLY A 61 -13.18 -10.50 -17.69
N GLU A 62 -13.73 -10.28 -16.50
CA GLU A 62 -12.95 -9.76 -15.36
C GLU A 62 -11.81 -10.71 -14.96
N LYS A 63 -12.09 -12.01 -14.90
CA LYS A 63 -11.09 -13.04 -14.60
C LYS A 63 -10.00 -13.10 -15.67
N ILE A 64 -10.40 -13.02 -16.96
CA ILE A 64 -9.47 -13.01 -18.10
C ILE A 64 -8.61 -11.75 -18.09
N VAL A 65 -9.18 -10.57 -17.85
CA VAL A 65 -8.42 -9.30 -17.75
C VAL A 65 -7.40 -9.34 -16.63
N ASN A 66 -7.75 -9.88 -15.47
CA ASN A 66 -6.79 -10.02 -14.37
C ASN A 66 -5.65 -10.97 -14.74
N GLN A 67 -5.93 -12.10 -15.37
CA GLN A 67 -4.90 -13.03 -15.83
C GLN A 67 -4.07 -12.45 -16.99
N ALA A 68 -4.69 -11.69 -17.91
CA ALA A 68 -4.00 -10.99 -18.98
C ALA A 68 -2.97 -9.98 -18.46
N LYS A 69 -3.32 -9.23 -17.40
CA LYS A 69 -2.37 -8.32 -16.71
C LYS A 69 -1.14 -9.08 -16.24
N ASN A 70 -1.32 -10.22 -15.56
CA ASN A 70 -0.21 -11.02 -15.06
C ASN A 70 0.71 -11.50 -16.20
N ILE A 71 0.13 -12.01 -17.30
CA ILE A 71 0.90 -12.50 -18.46
C ILE A 71 1.69 -11.37 -19.11
N VAL A 72 1.06 -10.21 -19.30
CA VAL A 72 1.70 -9.04 -19.92
C VAL A 72 2.83 -8.51 -19.05
N ASN A 73 2.62 -8.45 -17.74
CA ASN A 73 3.66 -8.05 -16.79
C ASN A 73 4.86 -9.00 -16.82
N GLU A 74 4.62 -10.33 -16.78
CA GLU A 74 5.69 -11.33 -16.89
C GLU A 74 6.44 -11.23 -18.23
N ALA A 75 5.74 -10.99 -19.35
CA ALA A 75 6.40 -10.77 -20.63
C ALA A 75 7.29 -9.52 -20.63
N GLY A 76 6.87 -8.45 -19.93
CA GLY A 76 7.67 -7.23 -19.74
C GLY A 76 8.97 -7.47 -18.98
N ARG A 77 9.02 -8.44 -18.07
CA ARG A 77 10.20 -8.78 -17.24
C ARG A 77 11.39 -9.31 -18.07
N ILE A 78 11.16 -9.77 -19.30
CA ILE A 78 12.28 -10.10 -20.21
C ILE A 78 13.20 -8.91 -20.38
N LYS A 79 12.65 -7.69 -20.51
CA LYS A 79 13.43 -6.47 -20.60
C LYS A 79 14.18 -6.18 -19.30
N ASP A 80 13.56 -6.40 -18.15
CA ASP A 80 14.17 -6.20 -16.83
C ASP A 80 15.40 -7.10 -16.64
N ILE A 81 15.38 -8.35 -17.16
CA ILE A 81 16.55 -9.27 -17.17
C ILE A 81 17.73 -8.65 -17.93
N VAL A 82 17.47 -8.09 -19.12
CA VAL A 82 18.51 -7.45 -19.93
C VAL A 82 19.06 -6.20 -19.25
N ASP A 83 18.19 -5.38 -18.66
CA ASP A 83 18.55 -4.15 -17.96
C ASP A 83 19.36 -4.48 -16.69
N GLN A 84 18.98 -5.50 -15.94
CA GLN A 84 19.73 -5.99 -14.79
C GLN A 84 21.17 -6.41 -15.17
N GLN A 85 21.33 -7.18 -16.26
CA GLN A 85 22.63 -7.62 -16.71
C GLN A 85 23.54 -6.45 -17.15
N LYS A 86 22.95 -5.35 -17.65
CA LYS A 86 23.66 -4.16 -18.05
C LYS A 86 23.94 -3.20 -16.88
N GLY A 87 23.46 -3.49 -15.67
CA GLY A 87 23.55 -2.59 -14.51
C GLY A 87 22.76 -1.29 -14.70
N TYR A 88 21.75 -1.31 -15.56
CA TYR A 88 20.93 -0.15 -15.85
C TYR A 88 19.96 0.13 -14.69
N ILE A 89 19.99 1.37 -14.20
CA ILE A 89 19.05 1.85 -13.17
C ILE A 89 18.11 2.85 -13.85
N GLY A 90 16.93 2.37 -14.25
CA GLY A 90 15.94 3.18 -14.96
C GLY A 90 14.70 2.37 -15.34
N GLY A 91 13.76 3.03 -16.02
CA GLY A 91 12.47 2.44 -16.37
C GLY A 91 11.40 2.65 -15.31
N GLU A 92 10.22 2.06 -15.52
CA GLU A 92 9.10 2.16 -14.59
C GLU A 92 9.35 1.30 -13.34
N PHE A 93 9.10 1.88 -12.17
CA PHE A 93 9.23 1.20 -10.89
C PHE A 93 8.07 1.57 -9.97
N LYS A 94 7.28 0.56 -9.55
CA LYS A 94 6.06 0.73 -8.77
C LYS A 94 6.27 0.36 -7.31
N VAL A 95 6.01 1.33 -6.44
CA VAL A 95 6.20 1.19 -4.99
C VAL A 95 4.87 1.37 -4.27
N GLY A 96 4.47 0.36 -3.50
CA GLY A 96 3.37 0.47 -2.56
C GLY A 96 3.86 0.95 -1.19
N ILE A 97 3.15 1.88 -0.55
CA ILE A 97 3.48 2.32 0.82
C ILE A 97 2.20 2.32 1.65
N ILE A 98 2.27 1.78 2.86
CA ILE A 98 1.12 1.80 3.77
C ILE A 98 0.79 3.21 4.24
N PRO A 99 -0.51 3.54 4.47
CA PRO A 99 -0.96 4.89 4.83
C PRO A 99 -0.31 5.45 6.10
N THR A 100 0.04 4.59 7.05
CA THR A 100 0.64 5.02 8.33
C THR A 100 2.15 5.32 8.24
N VAL A 101 2.78 5.11 7.08
CA VAL A 101 4.20 5.36 6.82
C VAL A 101 4.39 6.41 5.73
N MET A 102 3.53 6.39 4.71
CA MET A 102 3.68 7.22 3.52
C MET A 102 3.82 8.72 3.81
N PRO A 103 2.95 9.38 4.63
CA PRO A 103 3.01 10.81 4.84
C PRO A 103 4.32 11.29 5.46
N THR A 104 4.94 10.48 6.31
CA THR A 104 6.15 10.85 7.06
C THR A 104 7.43 10.41 6.36
N LEU A 105 7.48 9.19 5.83
CA LEU A 105 8.69 8.63 5.23
C LEU A 105 8.94 9.13 3.82
N LEU A 106 7.90 9.22 2.98
CA LEU A 106 8.05 9.58 1.56
C LEU A 106 8.74 10.93 1.35
N PRO A 107 8.39 12.02 2.06
CA PRO A 107 9.05 13.31 1.90
C PRO A 107 10.54 13.29 2.26
N MET A 108 10.98 12.38 3.14
CA MET A 108 12.35 12.32 3.61
C MET A 108 13.34 11.85 2.54
N PHE A 109 12.92 11.00 1.60
CA PHE A 109 13.83 10.43 0.62
C PHE A 109 13.50 10.77 -0.85
N LEU A 110 12.23 11.06 -1.16
CA LEU A 110 11.75 11.15 -2.55
C LEU A 110 12.54 12.13 -3.40
N ASN A 111 12.75 13.35 -2.91
CA ASN A 111 13.47 14.38 -3.65
C ASN A 111 14.92 13.99 -3.98
N ASN A 112 15.60 13.37 -3.02
CA ASN A 112 16.97 12.88 -3.20
C ASN A 112 17.01 11.69 -4.18
N PHE A 113 16.04 10.79 -4.09
CA PHE A 113 15.93 9.64 -4.99
C PHE A 113 15.73 10.08 -6.44
N ILE A 114 14.77 10.97 -6.72
CA ILE A 114 14.48 11.47 -8.07
C ILE A 114 15.71 12.18 -8.68
N LYS A 115 16.41 13.00 -7.89
CA LYS A 115 17.62 13.68 -8.37
C LYS A 115 18.76 12.71 -8.69
N LYS A 116 18.91 11.67 -7.88
CA LYS A 116 20.00 10.68 -8.01
C LYS A 116 19.73 9.69 -9.14
N TYR A 117 18.45 9.36 -9.39
CA TYR A 117 18.04 8.34 -10.37
C TYR A 117 17.02 8.88 -11.38
N PRO A 118 17.40 9.90 -12.21
CA PRO A 118 16.46 10.60 -13.10
C PRO A 118 15.88 9.75 -14.22
N LYS A 119 16.43 8.55 -14.45
CA LYS A 119 15.93 7.60 -15.45
C LYS A 119 14.88 6.61 -14.87
N VAL A 120 14.64 6.63 -13.55
CA VAL A 120 13.61 5.83 -12.91
C VAL A 120 12.31 6.62 -12.94
N ASN A 121 11.28 6.06 -13.59
CA ASN A 121 9.92 6.56 -13.52
C ASN A 121 9.23 5.91 -12.31
N LEU A 122 9.28 6.58 -11.16
CA LEU A 122 8.75 6.07 -9.91
C LEU A 122 7.24 6.32 -9.82
N ILE A 123 6.47 5.23 -9.69
CA ILE A 123 5.02 5.27 -9.43
C ILE A 123 4.81 4.83 -7.99
N ILE A 124 4.20 5.71 -7.18
CA ILE A 124 3.99 5.46 -5.76
C ILE A 124 2.49 5.36 -5.51
N GLU A 125 2.08 4.28 -4.84
CA GLU A 125 0.69 4.02 -4.50
C GLU A 125 0.54 3.85 -2.98
N GLU A 126 -0.42 4.58 -2.40
CA GLU A 126 -0.84 4.32 -1.02
C GLU A 126 -1.81 3.15 -1.01
N GLN A 127 -1.49 2.10 -0.24
CA GLN A 127 -2.23 0.85 -0.26
C GLN A 127 -2.26 0.21 1.13
N THR A 128 -3.33 -0.54 1.44
CA THR A 128 -3.38 -1.39 2.63
C THR A 128 -2.36 -2.52 2.55
N THR A 129 -1.99 -3.10 3.68
CA THR A 129 -1.05 -4.24 3.71
C THR A 129 -1.56 -5.42 2.88
N GLU A 130 -2.86 -5.72 2.94
CA GLU A 130 -3.46 -6.81 2.16
C GLU A 130 -3.39 -6.57 0.64
N ASP A 131 -3.68 -5.33 0.20
CA ASP A 131 -3.59 -4.97 -1.21
C ASP A 131 -2.14 -4.97 -1.71
N ILE A 132 -1.21 -4.52 -0.87
CA ILE A 132 0.24 -4.60 -1.15
C ILE A 132 0.64 -6.05 -1.40
N ILE A 133 0.28 -6.98 -0.51
CA ILE A 133 0.60 -8.40 -0.65
C ILE A 133 0.03 -8.96 -1.96
N LYS A 134 -1.25 -8.69 -2.24
CA LYS A 134 -1.90 -9.12 -3.49
C LYS A 134 -1.19 -8.56 -4.73
N LYS A 135 -0.87 -7.26 -4.72
CA LYS A 135 -0.23 -6.59 -5.86
C LYS A 135 1.21 -7.03 -6.08
N LEU A 136 1.99 -7.28 -5.03
CA LEU A 136 3.33 -7.85 -5.12
C LEU A 136 3.30 -9.27 -5.71
N LYS A 137 2.39 -10.14 -5.21
CA LYS A 137 2.23 -11.51 -5.74
C LYS A 137 1.82 -11.55 -7.22
N ASN A 138 1.07 -10.55 -7.67
CA ASN A 138 0.57 -10.46 -9.04
C ASN A 138 1.47 -9.61 -9.97
N GLY A 139 2.63 -9.14 -9.49
CA GLY A 139 3.55 -8.32 -10.29
C GLY A 139 3.00 -6.92 -10.64
N HIS A 140 2.01 -6.42 -9.91
CA HIS A 140 1.46 -5.07 -10.07
C HIS A 140 2.26 -4.01 -9.29
N LEU A 141 3.04 -4.44 -8.30
CA LEU A 141 4.04 -3.65 -7.59
C LEU A 141 5.39 -4.37 -7.71
N ASP A 142 6.47 -3.59 -7.83
CA ASP A 142 7.84 -4.10 -7.82
C ASP A 142 8.36 -4.23 -6.38
N CYS A 143 8.03 -3.28 -5.53
CA CYS A 143 8.31 -3.37 -4.09
C CYS A 143 7.25 -2.61 -3.27
N ALA A 144 7.36 -2.72 -1.95
CA ALA A 144 6.54 -1.97 -1.03
C ALA A 144 7.27 -1.62 0.26
N ILE A 145 6.75 -0.64 1.01
CA ILE A 145 7.18 -0.30 2.37
C ILE A 145 5.99 -0.50 3.29
N ALA A 146 6.12 -1.44 4.22
CA ALA A 146 5.05 -1.78 5.17
C ALA A 146 5.61 -2.22 6.52
N ALA A 147 4.73 -2.36 7.49
CA ALA A 147 5.11 -2.96 8.77
C ALA A 147 5.20 -4.48 8.63
N THR A 148 6.26 -5.06 9.19
CA THR A 148 6.59 -6.50 9.15
C THR A 148 6.68 -7.07 10.57
N PRO A 149 6.68 -8.41 10.74
CA PRO A 149 6.67 -9.45 9.70
C PRO A 149 5.30 -9.63 9.05
N LEU A 150 5.27 -10.03 7.74
CA LEU A 150 4.05 -10.36 7.01
C LEU A 150 3.76 -11.87 6.98
N GLU A 151 4.73 -12.70 7.32
CA GLU A 151 4.65 -14.18 7.29
C GLU A 151 4.32 -14.73 5.87
N GLU A 152 4.84 -14.08 4.81
CA GLU A 152 4.58 -14.41 3.41
C GLU A 152 5.81 -15.07 2.77
N GLU A 153 5.74 -16.39 2.52
CA GLU A 153 6.89 -17.20 2.07
C GLU A 153 7.53 -16.71 0.75
N ASN A 154 6.74 -16.13 -0.16
CA ASN A 154 7.23 -15.70 -1.47
C ASN A 154 7.73 -14.25 -1.50
N LEU A 155 7.67 -13.55 -0.39
CA LEU A 155 8.16 -12.19 -0.26
C LEU A 155 9.49 -12.20 0.50
N LYS A 156 10.33 -11.22 0.19
CA LYS A 156 11.55 -10.89 0.92
C LYS A 156 11.34 -9.59 1.66
N GLU A 157 11.70 -9.57 2.92
CA GLU A 157 11.61 -8.42 3.80
C GLU A 157 13.02 -7.95 4.16
N ILE A 158 13.27 -6.65 4.02
CA ILE A 158 14.52 -6.01 4.45
C ILE A 158 14.15 -4.90 5.41
N VAL A 159 14.53 -5.06 6.66
CA VAL A 159 14.27 -4.08 7.71
C VAL A 159 14.94 -2.76 7.36
N LEU A 160 14.16 -1.68 7.35
CA LEU A 160 14.64 -0.32 7.19
C LEU A 160 14.91 0.32 8.55
N TYR A 161 13.93 0.23 9.46
CA TYR A 161 14.05 0.75 10.83
C TYR A 161 13.00 0.15 11.75
N TYR A 162 13.26 0.29 13.06
CA TYR A 162 12.28 0.03 14.12
C TYR A 162 11.69 1.35 14.60
N GLU A 163 10.37 1.46 14.60
CA GLU A 163 9.65 2.69 14.96
C GLU A 163 8.91 2.51 16.28
N PRO A 164 9.31 3.24 17.34
CA PRO A 164 8.61 3.18 18.61
C PRO A 164 7.18 3.71 18.50
N PHE A 165 6.27 3.13 19.27
CA PHE A 165 4.97 3.74 19.53
C PHE A 165 5.09 4.83 20.59
N VAL A 166 4.31 5.88 20.42
CA VAL A 166 4.19 6.99 21.36
C VAL A 166 2.70 7.15 21.71
N ALA A 167 2.37 7.22 22.98
CA ALA A 167 1.00 7.45 23.38
C ALA A 167 0.65 8.94 23.26
N TYR A 168 -0.56 9.22 22.77
CA TYR A 168 -1.16 10.55 22.77
C TYR A 168 -2.32 10.53 23.74
N VAL A 169 -2.20 11.32 24.83
CA VAL A 169 -3.16 11.35 25.93
C VAL A 169 -3.86 12.71 26.01
N PRO A 170 -5.18 12.77 26.24
CA PRO A 170 -5.88 14.03 26.41
C PRO A 170 -5.43 14.76 27.68
N SER A 171 -5.67 16.06 27.74
CA SER A 171 -5.19 16.92 28.85
C SER A 171 -5.75 16.52 30.21
N ASN A 172 -6.90 15.84 30.26
CA ASN A 172 -7.55 15.35 31.48
C ASN A 172 -7.16 13.92 31.87
N HIS A 173 -6.20 13.31 31.13
CA HIS A 173 -5.79 11.93 31.41
C HIS A 173 -4.94 11.84 32.69
N PRO A 174 -5.12 10.81 33.54
CA PRO A 174 -4.35 10.65 34.80
C PRO A 174 -2.84 10.60 34.61
N SER A 175 -2.40 10.14 33.43
CA SER A 175 -0.97 10.04 33.08
C SER A 175 -0.39 11.31 32.46
N MET A 176 -1.14 12.42 32.45
CA MET A 176 -0.66 13.66 31.81
C MET A 176 0.62 14.20 32.46
N ASP A 177 0.79 14.07 33.76
CA ASP A 177 1.97 14.52 34.50
C ASP A 177 3.14 13.53 34.50
N LYS A 178 2.94 12.33 33.98
CA LYS A 178 4.00 11.30 33.86
C LYS A 178 4.92 11.65 32.69
N LYS A 179 6.22 11.44 32.87
CA LYS A 179 7.20 11.52 31.75
C LYS A 179 7.16 10.29 30.86
N GLU A 180 7.01 9.11 31.48
CA GLU A 180 6.94 7.84 30.82
C GLU A 180 5.77 7.03 31.37
N ILE A 181 5.16 6.21 30.53
CA ILE A 181 4.00 5.40 30.87
C ILE A 181 4.24 3.93 30.56
N GLU A 182 3.41 3.08 31.13
CA GLU A 182 3.28 1.66 30.78
C GLU A 182 1.98 1.42 30.01
N ILE A 183 1.85 0.28 29.33
CA ILE A 183 0.61 -0.05 28.63
C ILE A 183 -0.57 -0.14 29.60
N SER A 184 -0.32 -0.55 30.86
CA SER A 184 -1.28 -0.58 31.94
C SER A 184 -1.80 0.78 32.39
N ASP A 185 -1.10 1.86 32.04
CA ASP A 185 -1.53 3.24 32.32
C ASP A 185 -2.58 3.74 31.32
N LEU A 186 -2.79 3.04 30.22
CA LEU A 186 -3.77 3.40 29.20
C LEU A 186 -5.14 2.79 29.52
N ASP A 187 -6.19 3.58 29.40
CA ASP A 187 -7.57 3.11 29.46
C ASP A 187 -7.90 2.45 28.09
N LEU A 188 -7.76 1.12 28.03
CA LEU A 188 -7.93 0.37 26.79
C LEU A 188 -9.37 0.37 26.29
N ASP A 189 -10.35 0.63 27.17
CA ASP A 189 -11.76 0.74 26.78
C ASP A 189 -12.05 2.07 26.03
N LYS A 190 -11.16 3.03 26.16
CA LYS A 190 -11.23 4.34 25.48
C LYS A 190 -10.07 4.56 24.51
N ILE A 191 -9.50 3.49 23.98
CA ILE A 191 -8.45 3.64 22.98
C ILE A 191 -9.04 3.91 21.60
N LEU A 192 -8.61 5.01 20.96
CA LEU A 192 -9.00 5.36 19.62
C LEU A 192 -8.06 4.68 18.62
N LEU A 193 -8.60 3.87 17.73
CA LEU A 193 -7.86 3.06 16.77
C LEU A 193 -8.17 3.48 15.33
N LEU A 194 -7.22 3.26 14.44
CA LEU A 194 -7.47 3.30 13.01
C LEU A 194 -8.47 2.20 12.60
N GLN A 195 -9.15 2.39 11.47
CA GLN A 195 -10.06 1.40 10.89
C GLN A 195 -9.38 0.06 10.63
N ASP A 196 -10.17 -0.99 10.42
CA ASP A 196 -9.68 -2.30 10.04
C ASP A 196 -8.88 -2.25 8.72
N GLY A 197 -7.95 -3.20 8.53
CA GLY A 197 -7.04 -3.24 7.38
C GLY A 197 -5.73 -2.46 7.56
N HIS A 198 -5.61 -1.66 8.63
CA HIS A 198 -4.34 -1.04 8.99
C HIS A 198 -3.53 -1.96 9.92
N CYS A 199 -2.35 -2.39 9.48
CA CYS A 199 -1.43 -3.20 10.29
C CYS A 199 -1.08 -2.51 11.63
N PHE A 200 -1.10 -1.18 11.68
CA PHE A 200 -0.89 -0.40 12.88
C PHE A 200 -1.95 -0.70 13.96
N ARG A 201 -3.23 -0.80 13.60
CA ARG A 201 -4.31 -1.21 14.49
C ARG A 201 -4.02 -2.59 15.09
N ASN A 202 -3.66 -3.56 14.24
CA ASN A 202 -3.36 -4.92 14.70
C ASN A 202 -2.13 -4.94 15.64
N GLY A 203 -1.13 -4.10 15.38
CA GLY A 203 0.01 -3.90 16.27
C GLY A 203 -0.41 -3.45 17.66
N ILE A 204 -1.30 -2.45 17.76
CA ILE A 204 -1.82 -1.96 19.04
C ILE A 204 -2.65 -3.04 19.75
N LEU A 205 -3.55 -3.72 19.03
CA LEU A 205 -4.36 -4.81 19.59
C LEU A 205 -3.49 -5.94 20.14
N ASN A 206 -2.39 -6.25 19.47
CA ASN A 206 -1.44 -7.27 19.94
C ASN A 206 -0.69 -6.86 21.19
N LEU A 207 -0.34 -5.58 21.35
CA LEU A 207 0.28 -5.05 22.58
C LEU A 207 -0.67 -5.16 23.77
N CYS A 208 -1.96 -5.12 23.52
CA CYS A 208 -3.01 -5.11 24.56
C CYS A 208 -3.66 -6.49 24.78
N LYS A 209 -3.15 -7.57 24.19
CA LYS A 209 -3.76 -8.95 24.20
C LYS A 209 -4.11 -9.50 25.57
N ASN A 210 -3.47 -9.03 26.65
CA ASN A 210 -3.74 -9.51 28.00
C ASN A 210 -4.94 -8.82 28.68
N ASN A 211 -5.51 -7.81 28.06
CA ASN A 211 -6.65 -7.07 28.60
C ASN A 211 -7.84 -7.25 27.62
N LYS A 212 -8.98 -7.64 28.15
CA LYS A 212 -10.22 -7.75 27.37
C LYS A 212 -10.63 -6.35 26.93
N PHE A 213 -10.64 -6.10 25.62
CA PHE A 213 -11.29 -4.91 25.06
C PHE A 213 -12.80 -5.07 25.28
N ILE A 214 -13.36 -4.29 26.18
CA ILE A 214 -14.80 -4.16 26.33
C ILE A 214 -15.22 -3.03 25.39
N THR A 215 -15.79 -3.39 24.24
CA THR A 215 -16.30 -2.43 23.24
C THR A 215 -17.68 -1.88 23.67
N ASP A 216 -17.76 -1.30 24.85
CA ASP A 216 -18.94 -0.53 25.27
C ASP A 216 -18.80 0.94 24.87
N SER A 217 -18.26 1.19 23.68
CA SER A 217 -18.19 2.55 23.15
C SER A 217 -19.53 2.95 22.55
N HIS A 218 -20.07 4.11 22.95
CA HIS A 218 -21.28 4.68 22.39
C HIS A 218 -21.15 5.09 20.90
N PHE A 219 -19.95 4.95 20.30
CA PHE A 219 -19.69 5.21 18.90
C PHE A 219 -18.62 4.27 18.36
N GLN A 220 -18.72 3.95 17.07
CA GLN A 220 -17.70 3.23 16.34
C GLN A 220 -17.02 4.18 15.37
N LEU A 221 -15.69 4.23 15.39
CA LEU A 221 -14.90 5.08 14.51
C LEU A 221 -14.25 4.22 13.41
N GLU A 222 -14.56 4.54 12.16
CA GLU A 222 -13.88 4.02 10.99
C GLU A 222 -13.11 5.15 10.31
N SER A 223 -11.86 5.36 10.71
CA SER A 223 -10.99 6.39 10.15
C SER A 223 -9.61 5.84 9.86
N GLY A 224 -9.10 6.12 8.64
CA GLY A 224 -7.71 5.86 8.25
C GLY A 224 -6.73 6.98 8.62
N SER A 225 -7.21 8.08 9.24
CA SER A 225 -6.42 9.28 9.47
C SER A 225 -6.04 9.47 10.94
N PHE A 226 -4.74 9.55 11.21
CA PHE A 226 -4.24 9.97 12.53
C PHE A 226 -4.69 11.37 12.92
N GLU A 227 -4.85 12.30 11.97
CA GLU A 227 -5.31 13.65 12.23
C GLU A 227 -6.71 13.65 12.87
N THR A 228 -7.63 12.83 12.36
CA THR A 228 -8.96 12.67 12.92
C THR A 228 -8.89 12.12 14.34
N ILE A 229 -8.10 11.06 14.55
CA ILE A 229 -7.96 10.41 15.86
C ILE A 229 -7.36 11.38 16.90
N ILE A 230 -6.35 12.17 16.52
CA ILE A 230 -5.73 13.17 17.39
C ILE A 230 -6.75 14.24 17.81
N LYS A 231 -7.57 14.75 16.86
CA LYS A 231 -8.62 15.72 17.18
C LYS A 231 -9.66 15.17 18.15
N LEU A 232 -10.07 13.91 17.98
CA LEU A 232 -10.98 13.26 18.91
C LEU A 232 -10.37 13.04 20.30
N ALA A 233 -9.08 12.69 20.35
CA ALA A 233 -8.35 12.63 21.62
C ALA A 233 -8.24 14.00 22.28
N ASP A 234 -8.08 15.08 21.52
CA ASP A 234 -8.06 16.45 22.01
C ASP A 234 -9.39 16.86 22.67
N GLU A 235 -10.52 16.36 22.18
CA GLU A 235 -11.86 16.53 22.77
C GLU A 235 -12.09 15.61 24.00
N GLY A 236 -11.10 14.80 24.39
CA GLY A 236 -11.19 13.94 25.59
C GLY A 236 -11.93 12.63 25.36
N LEU A 237 -12.19 12.23 24.12
CA LEU A 237 -12.94 11.02 23.78
C LEU A 237 -12.14 9.73 23.98
N GLY A 238 -10.83 9.83 24.18
CA GLY A 238 -9.97 8.68 24.43
C GLY A 238 -8.49 8.98 24.26
N THR A 239 -7.70 7.93 24.31
CA THR A 239 -6.26 7.95 24.06
C THR A 239 -5.94 7.26 22.74
N THR A 240 -4.78 7.52 22.15
CA THR A 240 -4.31 6.78 20.98
C THR A 240 -2.82 6.53 21.04
N LEU A 241 -2.34 5.62 20.20
CA LEU A 241 -0.93 5.43 19.94
C LEU A 241 -0.58 6.01 18.56
N LEU A 242 0.57 6.62 18.45
CA LEU A 242 1.09 7.19 17.21
C LEU A 242 2.45 6.58 16.90
N PRO A 243 2.79 6.38 15.61
CA PRO A 243 4.15 6.06 15.24
C PRO A 243 5.05 7.28 15.47
N TYR A 244 6.29 7.04 15.90
CA TYR A 244 7.21 8.12 16.30
C TYR A 244 7.40 9.19 15.21
N LEU A 245 7.61 8.79 13.96
CA LEU A 245 7.80 9.76 12.86
C LEU A 245 6.61 10.71 12.72
N HIS A 246 5.38 10.21 12.93
CA HIS A 246 4.19 11.04 12.86
C HIS A 246 4.17 12.13 13.95
N THR A 247 4.80 11.88 15.10
CA THR A 247 4.84 12.85 16.21
C THR A 247 5.74 14.05 15.93
N LEU A 248 6.68 13.94 14.99
CA LEU A 248 7.63 15.00 14.64
C LEU A 248 6.93 16.21 14.01
N ASP A 249 5.87 15.97 13.25
CA ASP A 249 5.12 17.01 12.51
C ASP A 249 4.00 17.65 13.34
N LEU A 250 3.79 17.20 14.59
CA LEU A 250 2.79 17.78 15.46
C LEU A 250 3.21 19.18 15.95
N ASN A 251 2.20 20.05 16.16
CA ASN A 251 2.43 21.36 16.75
C ASN A 251 2.85 21.24 18.22
N GLU A 252 3.44 22.31 18.78
CA GLU A 252 3.99 22.29 20.13
C GLU A 252 2.93 21.98 21.21
N LYS A 253 1.68 22.43 21.03
CA LYS A 253 0.58 22.11 21.96
C LYS A 253 0.28 20.61 21.96
N SER A 254 0.23 19.97 20.82
CA SER A 254 0.00 18.52 20.69
C SER A 254 1.19 17.73 21.21
N LYS A 255 2.42 18.21 21.04
CA LYS A 255 3.62 17.55 21.57
C LYS A 255 3.62 17.42 23.09
N THR A 256 3.01 18.35 23.83
CA THR A 256 2.90 18.25 25.30
C THR A 256 2.09 17.04 25.75
N LYS A 257 1.21 16.53 24.90
CA LYS A 257 0.32 15.39 25.16
C LYS A 257 0.97 14.04 24.82
N LEU A 258 2.17 14.04 24.24
CA LEU A 258 2.91 12.83 23.91
C LEU A 258 3.55 12.23 25.17
N LYS A 259 3.46 10.90 25.30
CA LYS A 259 4.09 10.14 26.38
C LYS A 259 4.86 8.97 25.80
N SER A 260 6.15 8.89 26.15
CA SER A 260 6.98 7.75 25.82
C SER A 260 6.64 6.56 26.72
N PHE A 261 6.83 5.35 26.19
CA PHE A 261 6.74 4.16 27.01
C PHE A 261 8.06 3.92 27.74
N LYS A 262 7.98 3.28 28.92
CA LYS A 262 9.15 2.71 29.61
C LYS A 262 9.77 1.59 28.78
N ASP A 263 11.03 1.32 28.99
CA ASP A 263 11.71 0.18 28.35
C ASP A 263 11.19 -1.17 28.88
N PRO A 264 11.01 -2.18 28.00
CA PRO A 264 11.22 -2.13 26.56
C PRO A 264 10.11 -1.39 25.83
N LYS A 265 10.46 -0.35 25.07
CA LYS A 265 9.47 0.45 24.34
C LYS A 265 8.82 -0.40 23.24
N PRO A 266 7.48 -0.45 23.20
CA PRO A 266 6.82 -1.13 22.09
C PRO A 266 7.14 -0.42 20.78
N ALA A 267 7.47 -1.19 19.75
CA ALA A 267 7.86 -0.69 18.45
C ALA A 267 7.31 -1.58 17.35
N ARG A 268 7.18 -1.03 16.14
CA ARG A 268 6.94 -1.79 14.92
C ARG A 268 8.22 -1.84 14.07
N GLU A 269 8.37 -2.90 13.36
CA GLU A 269 9.37 -3.02 12.31
C GLU A 269 8.78 -2.47 11.01
N VAL A 270 9.52 -1.62 10.30
CA VAL A 270 9.16 -1.12 8.97
C VAL A 270 10.19 -1.61 7.98
N SER A 271 9.73 -2.29 6.94
CA SER A 271 10.60 -2.98 5.99
C SER A 271 10.28 -2.64 4.55
N LEU A 272 11.29 -2.77 3.70
CA LEU A 272 11.16 -2.84 2.26
C LEU A 272 10.85 -4.28 1.87
N ILE A 273 9.77 -4.48 1.11
CA ILE A 273 9.20 -5.79 0.79
C ILE A 273 9.15 -5.94 -0.72
N TYR A 274 9.57 -7.10 -1.23
CA TYR A 274 9.52 -7.38 -2.66
C TYR A 274 9.46 -8.89 -2.94
N PRO A 275 8.98 -9.34 -4.11
CA PRO A 275 8.99 -10.75 -4.50
C PRO A 275 10.40 -11.33 -4.51
N LYS A 276 10.58 -12.58 -4.05
CA LYS A 276 11.90 -13.25 -4.07
C LYS A 276 12.52 -13.34 -5.47
N ASN A 277 11.68 -13.37 -6.51
CA ASN A 277 12.06 -13.42 -7.91
C ASN A 277 12.12 -12.03 -8.57
N GLU A 278 12.18 -10.93 -7.79
CA GLU A 278 12.26 -9.58 -8.35
C GLU A 278 13.56 -9.36 -9.12
N LEU A 279 13.46 -8.72 -10.28
CA LEU A 279 14.57 -8.49 -11.21
C LEU A 279 15.15 -7.07 -11.08
N LYS A 280 14.37 -6.10 -10.62
CA LYS A 280 14.80 -4.69 -10.48
C LYS A 280 15.57 -4.44 -9.18
N ILE A 281 16.39 -5.39 -8.76
CA ILE A 281 17.16 -5.37 -7.49
C ILE A 281 18.05 -4.12 -7.37
N HIS A 282 18.58 -3.60 -8.48
CA HIS A 282 19.39 -2.38 -8.46
C HIS A 282 18.58 -1.15 -8.00
N ILE A 283 17.30 -1.06 -8.40
CA ILE A 283 16.42 0.04 -7.97
C ILE A 283 16.01 -0.17 -6.50
N ILE A 284 15.72 -1.40 -6.09
CA ILE A 284 15.43 -1.75 -4.69
C ILE A 284 16.59 -1.37 -3.77
N ASN A 285 17.83 -1.71 -4.15
CA ASN A 285 19.02 -1.33 -3.40
C ASN A 285 19.26 0.19 -3.38
N ALA A 286 18.76 0.90 -4.38
CA ALA A 286 18.85 2.36 -4.44
C ALA A 286 17.80 3.05 -3.51
N LEU A 287 16.69 2.37 -3.19
CA LEU A 287 15.68 2.83 -2.24
C LEU A 287 16.06 2.54 -0.77
N ARG A 288 16.92 1.57 -0.55
CA ARG A 288 17.46 1.21 0.77
C ARG A 288 18.51 2.23 1.24
#